data_0a57f8724079375292057632ff5d17ae
#
_entry.id   0a57f8724079375292057632ff5d17ae
#
_cell.length_a   1.000
_cell.length_b   1.000
_cell.length_c   1.000
_cell.angle_alpha   90.00
_cell.angle_beta   90.00
_cell.angle_gamma   90.00
#
_symmetry.space_group_name_H-M   'P 1'
#
loop_
_entity.id
_entity.type
_entity.pdbx_description
1 polymer ?
#
loop_
_entity_poly.entity_id
_entity_poly.type
_entity_poly.pdbx_seq_one_letter_code
_entity_poly.pdbx_strand_id
1 'polypeptide(L)'
;MKKSFMPDFKTEEEIQALQVEGLKWTVAHAYNGSEFYRKRFDEAGIKPEDIKSLDDLQRLPFVTAHDLQEQYPWPLQAVPMEKIVRLHASSGTTGKRKVMIYTNKDIDDWANMFARCYEIAGLSREDRIQICVGYGVWTAGVGFQLGCERFGALAIPAGPGNMDMQMQFLEDFQPTVICSTASMGLLMAEEVEKRGLKNKINVKKVIFGAERSNDAMRNTIKNLLGAEETFDIPGLTELYGPGTGLDCPHHQGIHYWADYYIMELLNPDTLQPVADGEVGEMVYTTLRKEGSPLIRYRSRDLTRRISGTCPCGSILPRHDRILGRSDDMFIIRGVNIYPGHIDEILATQEGVGSEYQIHLARKDDGKDYMTIRVERAEGMTAENDKRVASKIESAIKKGILVSGTVEIVDYHSLPRTERKSKRVFDNRD
;
A
#
# COMPACT_ATOMS: atom_id res chain seq x y z
N MET A 1 -19.49 12.88 -24.63
CA MET A 1 -19.06 12.59 -23.24
C MET A 1 -17.93 11.58 -23.30
N LYS A 2 -16.81 11.79 -22.60
CA LYS A 2 -15.75 10.78 -22.52
C LYS A 2 -16.20 9.64 -21.61
N LYS A 3 -15.93 8.40 -22.02
CA LYS A 3 -16.26 7.21 -21.25
C LYS A 3 -15.49 7.22 -19.93
N SER A 4 -16.17 6.96 -18.81
CA SER A 4 -15.56 6.78 -17.49
C SER A 4 -14.61 5.58 -17.51
N PHE A 5 -13.55 5.62 -16.71
CA PHE A 5 -12.68 4.47 -16.44
C PHE A 5 -13.28 3.54 -15.38
N MET A 6 -14.17 4.07 -14.54
CA MET A 6 -14.86 3.28 -13.53
C MET A 6 -15.79 2.26 -14.19
N PRO A 7 -15.86 1.03 -13.67
CA PRO A 7 -16.78 0.02 -14.17
C PRO A 7 -18.24 0.41 -13.87
N ASP A 8 -19.14 0.02 -14.74
CA ASP A 8 -20.58 0.33 -14.62
C ASP A 8 -21.37 -0.83 -14.02
N PHE A 9 -20.86 -1.43 -12.92
CA PHE A 9 -21.58 -2.46 -12.16
C PHE A 9 -22.75 -1.85 -11.39
N LYS A 10 -23.86 -2.57 -11.35
CA LYS A 10 -25.07 -2.17 -10.63
C LYS A 10 -25.30 -3.01 -9.39
N THR A 11 -24.81 -4.24 -9.36
CA THR A 11 -25.00 -5.17 -8.25
C THR A 11 -23.72 -5.95 -7.93
N GLU A 12 -23.64 -6.49 -6.73
CA GLU A 12 -22.53 -7.36 -6.32
C GLU A 12 -22.51 -8.67 -7.11
N GLU A 13 -23.69 -9.17 -7.53
CA GLU A 13 -23.79 -10.38 -8.34
C GLU A 13 -23.12 -10.20 -9.71
N GLU A 14 -23.19 -9.01 -10.30
CA GLU A 14 -22.47 -8.71 -11.56
C GLU A 14 -20.95 -8.80 -11.35
N ILE A 15 -20.44 -8.29 -10.23
CA ILE A 15 -19.02 -8.40 -9.87
C ILE A 15 -18.64 -9.87 -9.66
N GLN A 16 -19.44 -10.62 -8.88
CA GLN A 16 -19.20 -12.04 -8.61
C GLN A 16 -19.22 -12.89 -9.88
N ALA A 17 -20.17 -12.64 -10.78
CA ALA A 17 -20.24 -13.35 -12.06
C ALA A 17 -18.96 -13.13 -12.90
N LEU A 18 -18.49 -11.90 -12.97
CA LEU A 18 -17.23 -11.57 -13.64
C LEU A 18 -16.03 -12.22 -12.95
N GLN A 19 -16.02 -12.26 -11.61
CA GLN A 19 -14.96 -12.91 -10.84
C GLN A 19 -14.92 -14.43 -11.08
N VAL A 20 -16.06 -15.09 -11.19
CA VAL A 20 -16.13 -16.53 -11.54
C VAL A 20 -15.51 -16.79 -12.91
N GLU A 21 -15.88 -16.02 -13.91
CA GLU A 21 -15.34 -16.18 -15.27
C GLU A 21 -13.82 -15.86 -15.31
N GLY A 22 -13.41 -14.79 -14.62
CA GLY A 22 -11.99 -14.44 -14.49
C GLY A 22 -11.19 -15.52 -13.75
N LEU A 23 -11.74 -16.12 -12.70
CA LEU A 23 -11.11 -17.22 -11.95
C LEU A 23 -10.90 -18.43 -12.83
N LYS A 24 -11.95 -18.86 -13.56
CA LYS A 24 -11.86 -19.96 -14.53
C LYS A 24 -10.77 -19.70 -15.57
N TRP A 25 -10.77 -18.51 -16.14
CA TRP A 25 -9.76 -18.11 -17.12
C TRP A 25 -8.35 -18.15 -16.52
N THR A 26 -8.14 -17.53 -15.35
CA THR A 26 -6.81 -17.47 -14.71
C THR A 26 -6.27 -18.84 -14.37
N VAL A 27 -7.11 -19.74 -13.82
CA VAL A 27 -6.69 -21.12 -13.49
C VAL A 27 -6.32 -21.89 -14.75
N ALA A 28 -7.13 -21.82 -15.80
CA ALA A 28 -6.85 -22.46 -17.08
C ALA A 28 -5.58 -21.88 -17.74
N HIS A 29 -5.42 -20.56 -17.73
CA HIS A 29 -4.26 -19.87 -18.27
C HIS A 29 -2.97 -20.26 -17.52
N ALA A 30 -3.00 -20.24 -16.20
CA ALA A 30 -1.87 -20.61 -15.34
C ALA A 30 -1.50 -22.10 -15.49
N TYR A 31 -2.49 -23.00 -15.51
CA TYR A 31 -2.27 -24.44 -15.70
C TYR A 31 -1.62 -24.75 -17.05
N ASN A 32 -2.10 -24.12 -18.13
CA ASN A 32 -1.60 -24.40 -19.48
C ASN A 32 -0.26 -23.71 -19.76
N GLY A 33 -0.04 -22.49 -19.23
CA GLY A 33 1.10 -21.65 -19.57
C GLY A 33 2.28 -21.76 -18.60
N SER A 34 2.05 -22.09 -17.33
CA SER A 34 3.08 -22.12 -16.29
C SER A 34 3.38 -23.52 -15.79
N GLU A 35 4.64 -23.94 -15.90
CA GLU A 35 5.09 -25.22 -15.35
C GLU A 35 4.89 -25.31 -13.83
N PHE A 36 5.14 -24.20 -13.12
CA PHE A 36 4.93 -24.08 -11.68
C PHE A 36 3.48 -24.39 -11.28
N TYR A 37 2.51 -23.73 -11.92
CA TYR A 37 1.12 -23.95 -11.58
C TYR A 37 0.61 -25.32 -11.99
N ARG A 38 1.01 -25.81 -13.17
CA ARG A 38 0.66 -27.15 -13.62
C ARG A 38 1.08 -28.19 -12.59
N LYS A 39 2.35 -28.16 -12.18
CA LYS A 39 2.87 -29.09 -11.16
C LYS A 39 2.08 -29.01 -9.86
N ARG A 40 1.86 -27.80 -9.32
CA ARG A 40 1.11 -27.62 -8.07
C ARG A 40 -0.34 -28.08 -8.13
N PHE A 41 -1.01 -27.83 -9.25
CA PHE A 41 -2.39 -28.25 -9.41
C PHE A 41 -2.49 -29.77 -9.60
N ASP A 42 -1.58 -30.39 -10.34
CA ASP A 42 -1.53 -31.84 -10.48
C ASP A 42 -1.24 -32.53 -9.14
N GLU A 43 -0.33 -31.98 -8.33
CA GLU A 43 -0.05 -32.46 -6.96
C GLU A 43 -1.27 -32.33 -6.04
N ALA A 44 -2.07 -31.30 -6.20
CA ALA A 44 -3.31 -31.06 -5.45
C ALA A 44 -4.52 -31.84 -6.03
N GLY A 45 -4.35 -32.52 -7.15
CA GLY A 45 -5.45 -33.23 -7.84
C GLY A 45 -6.52 -32.30 -8.41
N ILE A 46 -6.13 -31.11 -8.83
CA ILE A 46 -7.05 -30.06 -9.33
C ILE A 46 -6.82 -29.85 -10.82
N LYS A 47 -7.89 -29.79 -11.58
CA LYS A 47 -7.89 -29.45 -13.01
C LYS A 47 -8.68 -28.17 -13.26
N PRO A 48 -8.39 -27.42 -14.34
CA PRO A 48 -9.12 -26.18 -14.66
C PRO A 48 -10.64 -26.34 -14.70
N GLU A 49 -11.12 -27.47 -15.19
CA GLU A 49 -12.55 -27.80 -15.27
C GLU A 49 -13.24 -28.02 -13.92
N ASP A 50 -12.48 -28.19 -12.85
CA ASP A 50 -13.01 -28.34 -11.50
C ASP A 50 -13.48 -27.00 -10.91
N ILE A 51 -13.03 -25.87 -11.48
CA ILE A 51 -13.36 -24.53 -11.01
C ILE A 51 -14.70 -24.09 -11.63
N LYS A 52 -15.73 -24.00 -10.79
CA LYS A 52 -17.10 -23.68 -11.20
C LYS A 52 -17.64 -22.42 -10.52
N SER A 53 -17.19 -22.14 -9.31
CA SER A 53 -17.65 -21.04 -8.46
C SER A 53 -16.48 -20.38 -7.70
N LEU A 54 -16.75 -19.31 -6.98
CA LEU A 54 -15.77 -18.68 -6.10
C LEU A 54 -15.40 -19.55 -4.89
N ASP A 55 -16.27 -20.46 -4.47
CA ASP A 55 -16.00 -21.37 -3.36
C ASP A 55 -14.85 -22.35 -3.68
N ASP A 56 -14.66 -22.67 -4.97
CA ASP A 56 -13.56 -23.53 -5.41
C ASP A 56 -12.18 -22.87 -5.23
N LEU A 57 -12.14 -21.55 -5.03
CA LEU A 57 -10.90 -20.81 -4.76
C LEU A 57 -10.16 -21.38 -3.54
N GLN A 58 -10.89 -21.78 -2.50
CA GLN A 58 -10.30 -22.31 -1.27
C GLN A 58 -9.55 -23.64 -1.47
N ARG A 59 -9.81 -24.37 -2.55
CA ARG A 59 -9.12 -25.61 -2.90
C ARG A 59 -7.74 -25.37 -3.53
N LEU A 60 -7.54 -24.16 -4.12
CA LEU A 60 -6.31 -23.82 -4.83
C LEU A 60 -5.14 -23.59 -3.86
N PRO A 61 -3.94 -24.09 -4.18
CA PRO A 61 -2.76 -23.91 -3.34
C PRO A 61 -2.32 -22.43 -3.30
N PHE A 62 -1.76 -22.02 -2.16
CA PHE A 62 -1.21 -20.69 -2.00
C PHE A 62 0.10 -20.49 -2.78
N VAL A 63 0.33 -19.27 -3.20
CA VAL A 63 1.62 -18.77 -3.69
C VAL A 63 2.18 -17.79 -2.67
N THR A 64 3.50 -17.82 -2.46
CA THR A 64 4.20 -17.00 -1.48
C THR A 64 5.34 -16.20 -2.11
N ALA A 65 5.90 -15.26 -1.36
CA ALA A 65 7.10 -14.53 -1.76
C ALA A 65 8.30 -15.47 -2.01
N HIS A 66 8.39 -16.57 -1.25
CA HIS A 66 9.44 -17.60 -1.41
C HIS A 66 9.34 -18.27 -2.77
N ASP A 67 8.13 -18.65 -3.20
CA ASP A 67 7.91 -19.27 -4.52
C ASP A 67 8.39 -18.35 -5.66
N LEU A 68 8.15 -17.03 -5.54
CA LEU A 68 8.62 -16.06 -6.54
C LEU A 68 10.15 -15.95 -6.56
N GLN A 69 10.80 -16.04 -5.39
CA GLN A 69 12.25 -15.96 -5.27
C GLN A 69 12.95 -17.24 -5.77
N GLU A 70 12.37 -18.40 -5.53
CA GLU A 70 12.91 -19.69 -6.03
C GLU A 70 12.88 -19.77 -7.54
N GLN A 71 11.85 -19.24 -8.17
CA GLN A 71 11.69 -19.26 -9.64
C GLN A 71 12.36 -18.07 -10.35
N TYR A 72 13.16 -17.27 -9.63
CA TYR A 72 13.94 -16.21 -10.27
C TYR A 72 14.75 -16.75 -11.46
N PRO A 73 14.82 -16.07 -12.64
CA PRO A 73 14.36 -14.69 -12.88
C PRO A 73 12.92 -14.57 -13.44
N TRP A 74 12.23 -15.64 -13.75
CA TRP A 74 10.93 -15.63 -14.46
C TRP A 74 9.82 -16.31 -13.66
N PRO A 75 9.50 -15.82 -12.45
CA PRO A 75 8.51 -16.51 -11.61
C PRO A 75 7.12 -16.48 -12.23
N LEU A 76 6.41 -17.62 -12.11
CA LEU A 76 5.03 -17.80 -12.54
C LEU A 76 4.80 -17.50 -14.03
N GLN A 77 5.85 -17.48 -14.85
CA GLN A 77 5.70 -17.17 -16.28
C GLN A 77 4.66 -18.10 -16.92
N ALA A 78 3.62 -17.49 -17.52
CA ALA A 78 2.51 -18.19 -18.14
C ALA A 78 2.33 -17.89 -19.64
N VAL A 79 3.27 -17.14 -20.22
CA VAL A 79 3.29 -16.79 -21.65
C VAL A 79 4.71 -16.96 -22.23
N PRO A 80 4.87 -17.17 -23.54
CA PRO A 80 6.17 -17.19 -24.19
C PRO A 80 6.92 -15.85 -24.06
N MET A 81 8.26 -15.89 -24.07
CA MET A 81 9.10 -14.73 -23.84
C MET A 81 8.84 -13.58 -24.83
N GLU A 82 8.50 -13.87 -26.08
CA GLU A 82 8.19 -12.84 -27.10
C GLU A 82 6.94 -12.02 -26.80
N LYS A 83 6.08 -12.46 -25.87
CA LYS A 83 4.92 -11.67 -25.39
C LYS A 83 5.24 -10.79 -24.21
N ILE A 84 6.39 -10.99 -23.56
CA ILE A 84 6.81 -10.22 -22.39
C ILE A 84 7.50 -8.94 -22.85
N VAL A 85 6.92 -7.80 -22.47
CA VAL A 85 7.41 -6.48 -22.89
C VAL A 85 8.01 -5.66 -21.75
N ARG A 86 7.81 -6.08 -20.51
CA ARG A 86 8.32 -5.37 -19.32
C ARG A 86 8.46 -6.31 -18.13
N LEU A 87 9.42 -5.99 -17.28
CA LEU A 87 9.52 -6.57 -15.94
C LEU A 87 9.59 -5.46 -14.87
N HIS A 88 9.09 -5.79 -13.69
CA HIS A 88 9.30 -5.03 -12.48
C HIS A 88 9.76 -5.94 -11.35
N ALA A 89 10.41 -5.36 -10.33
CA ALA A 89 10.91 -6.12 -9.20
C ALA A 89 10.77 -5.33 -7.91
N SER A 90 10.52 -6.05 -6.81
CA SER A 90 10.58 -5.47 -5.46
C SER A 90 12.02 -5.12 -5.08
N SER A 91 12.19 -4.31 -4.02
CA SER A 91 13.51 -3.85 -3.54
C SER A 91 14.48 -4.97 -3.13
N GLY A 92 13.96 -6.16 -2.73
CA GLY A 92 14.76 -7.36 -2.46
C GLY A 92 15.76 -7.19 -1.32
N THR A 93 15.34 -6.72 -0.17
CA THR A 93 16.21 -6.51 1.00
C THR A 93 16.68 -7.83 1.63
N THR A 94 16.01 -8.94 1.38
CA THR A 94 16.26 -10.26 2.00
C THR A 94 16.40 -11.38 0.96
N GLY A 95 17.37 -11.26 0.03
CA GLY A 95 17.60 -12.31 -0.96
C GLY A 95 17.29 -11.90 -2.40
N LYS A 96 16.97 -12.88 -3.26
CA LYS A 96 16.59 -12.62 -4.66
C LYS A 96 15.33 -11.74 -4.73
N ARG A 97 15.33 -10.79 -5.67
CA ARG A 97 14.18 -9.93 -5.90
C ARG A 97 12.97 -10.74 -6.36
N LYS A 98 11.78 -10.34 -5.93
CA LYS A 98 10.53 -10.85 -6.51
C LYS A 98 10.32 -10.08 -7.82
N VAL A 99 10.41 -10.79 -8.93
CA VAL A 99 10.23 -10.24 -10.28
C VAL A 99 8.82 -10.54 -10.75
N MET A 100 8.20 -9.58 -11.43
CA MET A 100 6.93 -9.75 -12.12
C MET A 100 7.08 -9.33 -13.57
N ILE A 101 6.52 -10.10 -14.48
CA ILE A 101 6.59 -9.86 -15.92
C ILE A 101 5.22 -9.49 -16.47
N TYR A 102 5.21 -8.67 -17.50
CA TYR A 102 4.02 -8.04 -18.05
C TYR A 102 3.97 -8.17 -19.56
N THR A 103 2.80 -8.51 -20.07
CA THR A 103 2.44 -8.35 -21.49
C THR A 103 1.96 -6.93 -21.78
N ASN A 104 1.75 -6.60 -23.04
CA ASN A 104 1.12 -5.32 -23.41
C ASN A 104 -0.27 -5.18 -22.79
N LYS A 105 -1.05 -6.26 -22.72
CA LYS A 105 -2.36 -6.27 -22.08
C LYS A 105 -2.26 -6.01 -20.57
N ASP A 106 -1.29 -6.60 -19.87
CA ASP A 106 -1.09 -6.36 -18.45
C ASP A 106 -0.75 -4.90 -18.16
N ILE A 107 0.05 -4.25 -19.04
CA ILE A 107 0.37 -2.82 -18.93
C ILE A 107 -0.87 -1.97 -19.21
N ASP A 108 -1.67 -2.33 -20.20
CA ASP A 108 -2.90 -1.63 -20.53
C ASP A 108 -3.93 -1.70 -19.39
N ASP A 109 -4.11 -2.87 -18.82
CA ASP A 109 -4.95 -3.10 -17.64
C ASP A 109 -4.47 -2.26 -16.44
N TRP A 110 -3.15 -2.23 -16.17
CA TRP A 110 -2.57 -1.44 -15.10
C TRP A 110 -2.76 0.07 -15.31
N ALA A 111 -2.54 0.56 -16.52
CA ALA A 111 -2.80 1.96 -16.85
C ALA A 111 -4.28 2.34 -16.65
N ASN A 112 -5.22 1.42 -16.95
CA ASN A 112 -6.65 1.63 -16.70
C ASN A 112 -6.97 1.68 -15.20
N MET A 113 -6.39 0.79 -14.38
CA MET A 113 -6.55 0.83 -12.92
C MET A 113 -6.06 2.17 -12.33
N PHE A 114 -4.91 2.65 -12.78
CA PHE A 114 -4.42 3.97 -12.36
C PHE A 114 -5.30 5.13 -12.81
N ALA A 115 -5.82 5.09 -14.04
CA ALA A 115 -6.75 6.11 -14.52
C ALA A 115 -8.02 6.16 -13.65
N ARG A 116 -8.49 5.01 -13.15
CA ARG A 116 -9.58 4.95 -12.15
C ARG A 116 -9.20 5.64 -10.83
N CYS A 117 -7.96 5.48 -10.37
CA CYS A 117 -7.49 6.18 -9.17
C CYS A 117 -7.62 7.69 -9.34
N TYR A 118 -7.21 8.23 -10.46
CA TYR A 118 -7.34 9.67 -10.72
C TYR A 118 -8.79 10.11 -10.86
N GLU A 119 -9.61 9.30 -11.50
CA GLU A 119 -11.05 9.59 -11.65
C GLU A 119 -11.76 9.60 -10.29
N ILE A 120 -11.54 8.61 -9.42
CA ILE A 120 -12.18 8.53 -8.09
C ILE A 120 -11.65 9.60 -7.13
N ALA A 121 -10.39 10.04 -7.29
CA ALA A 121 -9.84 11.19 -6.57
C ALA A 121 -10.43 12.53 -7.04
N GLY A 122 -11.31 12.52 -8.05
CA GLY A 122 -11.93 13.72 -8.61
C GLY A 122 -10.92 14.61 -9.34
N LEU A 123 -9.94 14.03 -10.03
CA LEU A 123 -9.04 14.78 -10.89
C LEU A 123 -9.70 15.10 -12.23
N SER A 124 -9.18 16.12 -12.86
CA SER A 124 -9.54 16.54 -14.22
C SER A 124 -8.34 16.40 -15.17
N ARG A 125 -8.57 16.57 -16.44
CA ARG A 125 -7.49 16.56 -17.46
C ARG A 125 -6.67 17.85 -17.50
N GLU A 126 -7.12 18.87 -16.79
CA GLU A 126 -6.39 20.12 -16.61
C GLU A 126 -5.37 20.01 -15.46
N ASP A 127 -5.44 18.91 -14.69
CA ASP A 127 -4.51 18.68 -13.59
C ASP A 127 -3.10 18.42 -14.10
N ARG A 128 -2.14 18.90 -13.34
CA ARG A 128 -0.71 18.69 -13.55
C ARG A 128 -0.18 17.89 -12.36
N ILE A 129 0.36 16.71 -12.65
CA ILE A 129 0.70 15.71 -11.64
C ILE A 129 2.22 15.59 -11.54
N GLN A 130 2.80 16.11 -10.46
CA GLN A 130 4.23 15.92 -10.16
C GLN A 130 4.42 14.56 -9.49
N ILE A 131 5.21 13.70 -10.14
CA ILE A 131 5.45 12.32 -9.72
C ILE A 131 6.80 12.25 -9.05
N CYS A 132 6.81 12.19 -7.71
CA CYS A 132 8.00 12.26 -6.85
C CYS A 132 8.38 10.90 -6.25
N VAL A 133 8.12 9.81 -6.98
CA VAL A 133 8.45 8.44 -6.57
C VAL A 133 9.43 7.78 -7.53
N GLY A 134 10.12 6.74 -7.05
CA GLY A 134 11.18 6.06 -7.80
C GLY A 134 10.71 5.40 -9.09
N TYR A 135 11.53 5.55 -10.11
CA TYR A 135 11.46 4.87 -11.39
C TYR A 135 12.38 3.63 -11.44
N GLY A 136 12.60 3.06 -12.60
CA GLY A 136 13.43 1.88 -12.82
C GLY A 136 12.65 0.58 -12.67
N VAL A 137 13.24 -0.41 -11.99
CA VAL A 137 12.57 -1.72 -11.81
C VAL A 137 11.45 -1.69 -10.78
N TRP A 138 11.39 -0.66 -9.93
CA TRP A 138 10.25 -0.47 -9.04
C TRP A 138 9.03 0.04 -9.81
N THR A 139 7.83 -0.41 -9.42
CA THR A 139 6.59 -0.16 -10.15
C THR A 139 6.06 1.28 -10.02
N ALA A 140 6.46 2.04 -8.97
CA ALA A 140 5.73 3.24 -8.57
C ALA A 140 5.74 4.34 -9.64
N GLY A 141 6.90 4.92 -9.97
CA GLY A 141 6.97 6.08 -10.86
C GLY A 141 6.33 5.83 -12.22
N VAL A 142 6.63 4.68 -12.83
CA VAL A 142 6.10 4.32 -14.13
C VAL A 142 4.57 4.08 -14.08
N GLY A 143 4.07 3.53 -12.97
CA GLY A 143 2.63 3.29 -12.81
C GLY A 143 1.84 4.61 -12.75
N PHE A 144 2.29 5.55 -11.91
CA PHE A 144 1.69 6.88 -11.83
C PHE A 144 1.70 7.60 -13.18
N GLN A 145 2.83 7.52 -13.91
CA GLN A 145 2.96 8.16 -15.22
C GLN A 145 2.02 7.53 -16.26
N LEU A 146 2.01 6.21 -16.41
CA LEU A 146 1.13 5.50 -17.34
C LEU A 146 -0.35 5.82 -17.08
N GLY A 147 -0.74 5.84 -15.80
CA GLY A 147 -2.10 6.19 -15.42
C GLY A 147 -2.44 7.64 -15.73
N CYS A 148 -1.52 8.58 -15.51
CA CYS A 148 -1.68 9.99 -15.80
C CYS A 148 -1.88 10.22 -17.30
N GLU A 149 -1.03 9.63 -18.14
CA GLU A 149 -1.10 9.71 -19.60
C GLU A 149 -2.41 9.05 -20.13
N ARG A 150 -2.80 7.89 -19.56
CA ARG A 150 -4.06 7.21 -19.88
C ARG A 150 -5.28 8.06 -19.50
N PHE A 151 -5.25 8.69 -18.34
CA PHE A 151 -6.30 9.58 -17.84
C PHE A 151 -6.37 10.85 -18.70
N GLY A 152 -5.25 11.32 -19.22
CA GLY A 152 -5.11 12.48 -20.10
C GLY A 152 -4.81 13.78 -19.35
N ALA A 153 -4.21 13.71 -18.17
CA ALA A 153 -3.64 14.82 -17.44
C ALA A 153 -2.14 14.99 -17.76
N LEU A 154 -1.53 16.10 -17.35
CA LEU A 154 -0.11 16.35 -17.58
C LEU A 154 0.75 15.63 -16.52
N ALA A 155 1.60 14.71 -16.95
CA ALA A 155 2.60 14.08 -16.09
C ALA A 155 3.90 14.91 -16.03
N ILE A 156 4.40 15.16 -14.80
CA ILE A 156 5.71 15.75 -14.51
C ILE A 156 6.55 14.68 -13.80
N PRO A 157 7.35 13.88 -14.54
CA PRO A 157 8.06 12.71 -13.99
C PRO A 157 9.35 13.12 -13.28
N ALA A 158 9.24 13.81 -12.14
CA ALA A 158 10.37 14.36 -11.39
C ALA A 158 11.26 13.27 -10.74
N GLY A 159 10.65 12.13 -10.34
CA GLY A 159 11.37 11.13 -9.54
C GLY A 159 11.56 11.59 -8.08
N PRO A 160 12.21 10.77 -7.23
CA PRO A 160 12.47 11.12 -5.84
C PRO A 160 13.76 11.94 -5.69
N GLY A 161 13.93 12.59 -4.53
CA GLY A 161 15.14 13.35 -4.22
C GLY A 161 15.25 14.68 -4.95
N ASN A 162 16.45 15.25 -4.95
CA ASN A 162 16.76 16.55 -5.54
C ASN A 162 15.75 17.64 -5.14
N MET A 163 15.71 17.98 -3.85
CA MET A 163 14.69 18.86 -3.27
C MET A 163 14.64 20.22 -3.95
N ASP A 164 15.79 20.76 -4.39
CA ASP A 164 15.83 22.03 -5.11
C ASP A 164 15.05 21.99 -6.43
N MET A 165 15.23 20.91 -7.19
CA MET A 165 14.47 20.68 -8.42
C MET A 165 12.98 20.47 -8.13
N GLN A 166 12.64 19.74 -7.04
CA GLN A 166 11.24 19.56 -6.64
C GLN A 166 10.56 20.90 -6.36
N MET A 167 11.21 21.76 -5.59
CA MET A 167 10.69 23.09 -5.26
C MET A 167 10.59 24.00 -6.49
N GLN A 168 11.61 23.97 -7.35
CA GLN A 168 11.56 24.69 -8.62
C GLN A 168 10.38 24.25 -9.49
N PHE A 169 10.11 22.94 -9.60
CA PHE A 169 8.99 22.44 -10.40
C PHE A 169 7.62 22.83 -9.80
N LEU A 170 7.52 22.91 -8.47
CA LEU A 170 6.31 23.43 -7.81
C LEU A 170 6.02 24.88 -8.20
N GLU A 171 7.06 25.73 -8.33
CA GLU A 171 6.94 27.13 -8.72
C GLU A 171 6.76 27.30 -10.24
N ASP A 172 7.54 26.60 -11.06
CA ASP A 172 7.56 26.82 -12.52
C ASP A 172 6.36 26.17 -13.22
N PHE A 173 6.04 24.92 -12.87
CA PHE A 173 5.00 24.15 -13.55
C PHE A 173 3.66 24.18 -12.84
N GLN A 174 3.61 24.70 -11.62
CA GLN A 174 2.36 24.84 -10.86
C GLN A 174 1.55 23.54 -10.80
N PRO A 175 2.14 22.38 -10.41
CA PRO A 175 1.39 21.13 -10.32
C PRO A 175 0.22 21.28 -9.34
N THR A 176 -0.91 20.68 -9.71
CA THR A 176 -2.11 20.67 -8.86
C THR A 176 -2.17 19.41 -8.00
N VAL A 177 -1.38 18.39 -8.36
CA VAL A 177 -1.33 17.11 -7.66
C VAL A 177 0.12 16.69 -7.47
N ILE A 178 0.44 16.22 -6.26
CA ILE A 178 1.71 15.55 -5.96
C ILE A 178 1.44 14.06 -5.74
N CYS A 179 2.21 13.20 -6.42
CA CYS A 179 2.24 11.76 -6.17
C CYS A 179 3.58 11.37 -5.54
N SER A 180 3.57 10.86 -4.30
CA SER A 180 4.79 10.58 -3.53
C SER A 180 4.65 9.38 -2.60
N THR A 181 5.72 8.98 -1.92
CA THR A 181 5.58 8.24 -0.65
C THR A 181 5.11 9.22 0.44
N ALA A 182 4.57 8.71 1.53
CA ALA A 182 4.12 9.58 2.63
C ALA A 182 5.30 10.36 3.23
N SER A 183 6.46 9.72 3.43
CA SER A 183 7.68 10.36 3.92
C SER A 183 8.20 11.44 2.97
N MET A 184 8.20 11.19 1.66
CA MET A 184 8.61 12.20 0.67
C MET A 184 7.64 13.37 0.61
N GLY A 185 6.33 13.10 0.73
CA GLY A 185 5.30 14.14 0.80
C GLY A 185 5.47 15.05 2.02
N LEU A 186 5.79 14.47 3.18
CA LEU A 186 6.10 15.23 4.39
C LEU A 186 7.36 16.09 4.20
N LEU A 187 8.44 15.50 3.70
CA LEU A 187 9.69 16.22 3.45
C LEU A 187 9.51 17.41 2.50
N MET A 188 8.73 17.23 1.43
CA MET A 188 8.40 18.31 0.50
C MET A 188 7.56 19.40 1.17
N ALA A 189 6.59 19.02 2.00
CA ALA A 189 5.74 19.95 2.71
C ALA A 189 6.54 20.83 3.71
N GLU A 190 7.43 20.22 4.47
CA GLU A 190 8.35 20.90 5.39
C GLU A 190 9.31 21.85 4.64
N GLU A 191 9.79 21.45 3.46
CA GLU A 191 10.67 22.31 2.67
C GLU A 191 9.92 23.48 2.01
N VAL A 192 8.66 23.29 1.62
CA VAL A 192 7.77 24.37 1.14
C VAL A 192 7.57 25.42 2.23
N GLU A 193 7.34 25.01 3.46
CA GLU A 193 7.20 25.91 4.60
C GLU A 193 8.50 26.66 4.88
N LYS A 194 9.60 25.95 5.01
CA LYS A 194 10.94 26.52 5.27
C LYS A 194 11.33 27.56 4.24
N ARG A 195 10.96 27.39 2.96
CA ARG A 195 11.24 28.34 1.88
C ARG A 195 10.15 29.41 1.71
N GLY A 196 9.05 29.35 2.46
CA GLY A 196 7.93 30.30 2.34
C GLY A 196 7.22 30.23 0.99
N LEU A 197 7.11 29.03 0.40
CA LEU A 197 6.57 28.83 -0.95
C LEU A 197 5.06 28.60 -0.99
N LYS A 198 4.40 28.36 0.14
CA LYS A 198 2.98 27.97 0.22
C LYS A 198 2.06 28.82 -0.65
N ASN A 199 2.26 30.12 -0.67
CA ASN A 199 1.44 31.05 -1.47
C ASN A 199 1.91 31.21 -2.93
N LYS A 200 2.96 30.49 -3.33
CA LYS A 200 3.53 30.55 -4.68
C LYS A 200 3.29 29.27 -5.48
N ILE A 201 2.73 28.24 -4.87
CA ILE A 201 2.45 26.93 -5.46
C ILE A 201 0.94 26.71 -5.58
N ASN A 202 0.53 25.71 -6.36
CA ASN A 202 -0.89 25.45 -6.65
C ASN A 202 -1.29 24.00 -6.33
N VAL A 203 -0.70 23.39 -5.32
CA VAL A 203 -1.00 22.02 -4.92
C VAL A 203 -2.39 21.94 -4.28
N LYS A 204 -3.28 21.15 -4.85
CA LYS A 204 -4.64 20.93 -4.34
C LYS A 204 -4.81 19.54 -3.74
N LYS A 205 -4.12 18.54 -4.27
CA LYS A 205 -4.26 17.15 -3.84
C LYS A 205 -2.90 16.48 -3.71
N VAL A 206 -2.82 15.52 -2.77
CA VAL A 206 -1.64 14.66 -2.61
C VAL A 206 -2.10 13.20 -2.63
N ILE A 207 -1.49 12.38 -3.46
CA ILE A 207 -1.73 10.93 -3.54
C ILE A 207 -0.44 10.25 -3.08
N PHE A 208 -0.51 9.49 -1.99
CA PHE A 208 0.66 8.80 -1.46
C PHE A 208 0.36 7.37 -1.03
N GLY A 209 1.38 6.55 -1.04
CA GLY A 209 1.31 5.15 -0.65
C GLY A 209 2.70 4.58 -0.41
N ALA A 210 2.82 3.28 -0.59
CA ALA A 210 4.02 2.50 -0.36
C ALA A 210 4.45 2.35 1.12
N GLU A 211 3.98 3.20 2.01
CA GLU A 211 4.18 3.15 3.45
C GLU A 211 2.94 3.70 4.17
N ARG A 212 2.83 3.41 5.46
CA ARG A 212 1.72 3.89 6.26
C ARG A 212 1.82 5.40 6.50
N SER A 213 0.67 6.06 6.54
CA SER A 213 0.54 7.45 6.97
C SER A 213 -0.60 7.56 7.98
N ASN A 214 -0.33 8.13 9.13
CA ASN A 214 -1.35 8.45 10.10
C ASN A 214 -2.02 9.81 9.81
N ASP A 215 -3.12 10.10 10.50
CA ASP A 215 -3.87 11.32 10.25
C ASP A 215 -3.07 12.58 10.61
N ALA A 216 -2.18 12.52 11.61
CA ALA A 216 -1.31 13.63 11.97
C ALA A 216 -0.38 14.00 10.81
N MET A 217 0.30 13.01 10.22
CA MET A 217 1.16 13.22 9.05
C MET A 217 0.38 13.77 7.85
N ARG A 218 -0.80 13.20 7.56
CA ARG A 218 -1.68 13.67 6.47
C ARG A 218 -2.09 15.12 6.66
N ASN A 219 -2.50 15.48 7.87
CA ASN A 219 -2.87 16.84 8.22
C ASN A 219 -1.70 17.81 8.11
N THR A 220 -0.51 17.42 8.55
CA THR A 220 0.72 18.22 8.40
C THR A 220 1.02 18.48 6.93
N ILE A 221 1.07 17.43 6.09
CA ILE A 221 1.30 17.56 4.64
C ILE A 221 0.25 18.50 4.02
N LYS A 222 -1.03 18.25 4.31
CA LYS A 222 -2.15 19.04 3.80
C LYS A 222 -2.01 20.53 4.17
N ASN A 223 -1.74 20.80 5.43
CA ASN A 223 -1.64 22.16 5.94
C ASN A 223 -0.44 22.93 5.37
N LEU A 224 0.74 22.31 5.34
CA LEU A 224 1.97 22.98 4.88
C LEU A 224 1.94 23.22 3.36
N LEU A 225 1.43 22.29 2.57
CA LEU A 225 1.27 22.49 1.12
C LEU A 225 0.08 23.37 0.74
N GLY A 226 -0.87 23.60 1.64
CA GLY A 226 -2.15 24.26 1.33
C GLY A 226 -3.08 23.36 0.49
N ALA A 227 -2.88 22.04 0.53
CA ALA A 227 -3.69 21.09 -0.22
C ALA A 227 -5.10 20.95 0.37
N GLU A 228 -6.07 20.65 -0.48
CA GLU A 228 -7.47 20.44 -0.10
C GLU A 228 -7.70 19.00 0.39
N GLU A 229 -7.04 18.01 -0.26
CA GLU A 229 -7.25 16.59 -0.03
C GLU A 229 -5.96 15.77 -0.10
N THR A 230 -5.96 14.64 0.65
CA THR A 230 -4.91 13.63 0.58
C THR A 230 -5.51 12.26 0.39
N PHE A 231 -4.95 11.43 -0.50
CA PHE A 231 -5.47 10.11 -0.84
C PHE A 231 -4.42 9.03 -0.58
N ASP A 232 -4.88 7.85 -0.14
CA ASP A 232 -4.05 6.66 0.02
C ASP A 232 -4.20 5.74 -1.20
N ILE A 233 -3.07 5.36 -1.81
CA ILE A 233 -3.02 4.47 -2.96
C ILE A 233 -2.31 3.17 -2.57
N PRO A 234 -3.03 2.07 -2.40
CA PRO A 234 -2.43 0.77 -2.13
C PRO A 234 -1.82 0.16 -3.37
N GLY A 235 -1.06 -0.88 -3.16
CA GLY A 235 -0.55 -1.76 -4.20
C GLY A 235 0.72 -2.46 -3.77
N LEU A 236 1.01 -3.52 -4.47
CA LEU A 236 2.24 -4.28 -4.31
C LEU A 236 2.80 -4.66 -5.69
N THR A 237 4.13 -4.75 -5.77
CA THR A 237 4.82 -5.05 -7.03
C THR A 237 4.31 -6.34 -7.65
N GLU A 238 3.97 -7.33 -6.84
CA GLU A 238 3.56 -8.65 -7.27
C GLU A 238 2.17 -8.64 -7.93
N LEU A 239 1.26 -7.78 -7.49
CA LEU A 239 -0.09 -7.72 -8.06
C LEU A 239 -0.07 -7.03 -9.44
N TYR A 240 0.19 -5.74 -9.47
CA TYR A 240 0.46 -4.93 -10.67
C TYR A 240 1.42 -3.78 -10.34
N GLY A 241 1.54 -3.42 -9.08
CA GLY A 241 2.17 -2.23 -8.55
C GLY A 241 1.18 -1.38 -7.78
N PRO A 242 1.42 -0.11 -7.55
CA PRO A 242 0.42 0.80 -7.02
C PRO A 242 -0.73 1.02 -8.01
N GLY A 243 -1.85 1.54 -7.53
CA GLY A 243 -3.02 1.81 -8.36
C GLY A 243 -4.04 0.68 -8.40
N THR A 244 -3.90 -0.33 -7.54
CA THR A 244 -4.85 -1.44 -7.41
C THR A 244 -6.12 -1.05 -6.64
N GLY A 245 -6.18 0.15 -6.12
CA GLY A 245 -7.31 0.76 -5.42
C GLY A 245 -6.97 2.20 -5.05
N LEU A 246 -7.94 2.92 -4.51
CA LEU A 246 -7.75 4.25 -3.93
C LEU A 246 -8.85 4.55 -2.91
N ASP A 247 -8.56 5.33 -1.87
CA ASP A 247 -9.60 5.92 -1.05
C ASP A 247 -10.33 7.04 -1.87
N CYS A 248 -11.61 7.19 -1.66
CA CYS A 248 -12.39 8.23 -2.33
C CYS A 248 -12.46 9.50 -1.43
N PRO A 249 -12.99 10.65 -1.93
CA PRO A 249 -13.10 11.88 -1.14
C PRO A 249 -13.89 11.77 0.17
N HIS A 250 -14.61 10.67 0.39
CA HIS A 250 -15.30 10.42 1.66
C HIS A 250 -14.41 9.74 2.71
N HIS A 251 -13.22 9.25 2.34
CA HIS A 251 -12.24 8.59 3.22
C HIS A 251 -12.82 7.46 4.10
N GLN A 252 -13.82 6.73 3.56
CA GLN A 252 -14.44 5.59 4.24
C GLN A 252 -13.91 4.25 3.74
N GLY A 253 -12.60 4.12 3.68
CA GLY A 253 -11.89 2.95 3.19
C GLY A 253 -11.46 3.06 1.74
N ILE A 254 -10.65 2.11 1.34
CA ILE A 254 -10.02 2.03 0.03
C ILE A 254 -10.86 1.15 -0.88
N HIS A 255 -11.41 1.72 -1.94
CA HIS A 255 -12.04 0.96 -3.01
C HIS A 255 -10.98 0.19 -3.79
N TYR A 256 -11.23 -1.08 -4.10
CA TYR A 256 -10.33 -1.89 -4.92
C TYR A 256 -11.03 -2.44 -6.15
N TRP A 257 -10.22 -2.78 -7.16
CA TRP A 257 -10.71 -3.14 -8.49
C TRP A 257 -11.09 -4.62 -8.57
N ALA A 258 -12.25 -4.98 -8.03
CA ALA A 258 -12.75 -6.35 -7.93
C ALA A 258 -13.00 -7.04 -9.30
N ASP A 259 -12.95 -6.30 -10.38
CA ASP A 259 -12.99 -6.80 -11.76
C ASP A 259 -11.59 -7.17 -12.32
N TYR A 260 -10.52 -6.84 -11.61
CA TYR A 260 -9.14 -7.22 -11.95
C TYR A 260 -8.58 -8.31 -11.06
N TYR A 261 -9.06 -8.41 -9.82
CA TYR A 261 -8.58 -9.43 -8.89
C TYR A 261 -9.60 -9.71 -7.77
N ILE A 262 -9.50 -10.92 -7.23
CA ILE A 262 -10.18 -11.31 -6.00
C ILE A 262 -9.23 -11.04 -4.83
N MET A 263 -9.75 -10.51 -3.74
CA MET A 263 -9.05 -10.34 -2.47
C MET A 263 -9.78 -11.14 -1.39
N GLU A 264 -9.13 -12.20 -0.91
CA GLU A 264 -9.53 -12.92 0.31
C GLU A 264 -8.89 -12.22 1.52
N LEU A 265 -9.58 -12.23 2.66
CA LEU A 265 -9.01 -11.88 3.96
C LEU A 265 -8.99 -13.13 4.83
N LEU A 266 -7.80 -13.60 5.15
CA LEU A 266 -7.59 -14.84 5.86
C LEU A 266 -6.88 -14.60 7.19
N ASN A 267 -7.24 -15.36 8.22
CA ASN A 267 -6.43 -15.42 9.43
C ASN A 267 -5.02 -15.92 9.08
N PRO A 268 -3.94 -15.21 9.42
CA PRO A 268 -2.59 -15.54 8.97
C PRO A 268 -2.06 -16.89 9.50
N ASP A 269 -2.62 -17.39 10.62
CA ASP A 269 -2.19 -18.63 11.27
C ASP A 269 -3.03 -19.84 10.81
N THR A 270 -4.37 -19.69 10.78
CA THR A 270 -5.28 -20.80 10.43
C THR A 270 -5.58 -20.88 8.93
N LEU A 271 -5.30 -19.81 8.18
CA LEU A 271 -5.59 -19.67 6.75
C LEU A 271 -7.07 -19.79 6.40
N GLN A 272 -7.94 -19.60 7.39
CA GLN A 272 -9.39 -19.57 7.20
C GLN A 272 -9.88 -18.14 6.99
N PRO A 273 -10.96 -17.93 6.22
CA PRO A 273 -11.58 -16.61 6.07
C PRO A 273 -11.91 -15.99 7.42
N VAL A 274 -11.67 -14.69 7.56
CA VAL A 274 -12.10 -13.90 8.72
C VAL A 274 -13.47 -13.29 8.47
N ALA A 275 -14.21 -12.98 9.54
CA ALA A 275 -15.48 -12.28 9.43
C ALA A 275 -15.27 -10.81 9.01
N ASP A 276 -16.34 -10.18 8.50
CA ASP A 276 -16.32 -8.77 8.14
C ASP A 276 -15.99 -7.90 9.37
N GLY A 277 -15.07 -6.96 9.18
CA GLY A 277 -14.54 -6.09 10.24
C GLY A 277 -13.41 -6.71 11.07
N GLU A 278 -13.14 -8.01 10.96
CA GLU A 278 -11.96 -8.63 11.56
C GLU A 278 -10.70 -8.41 10.71
N VAL A 279 -9.55 -8.37 11.38
CA VAL A 279 -8.25 -8.23 10.70
C VAL A 279 -7.86 -9.56 10.07
N GLY A 280 -7.54 -9.51 8.79
CA GLY A 280 -7.03 -10.66 8.03
C GLY A 280 -5.85 -10.30 7.12
N GLU A 281 -5.10 -11.31 6.73
CA GLU A 281 -4.05 -11.22 5.71
C GLU A 281 -4.70 -11.12 4.33
N MET A 282 -4.26 -10.14 3.53
CA MET A 282 -4.71 -9.95 2.16
C MET A 282 -4.09 -11.02 1.25
N VAL A 283 -4.93 -11.82 0.62
CA VAL A 283 -4.54 -12.87 -0.32
C VAL A 283 -5.17 -12.56 -1.68
N TYR A 284 -4.35 -12.54 -2.73
CA TYR A 284 -4.75 -12.05 -4.04
C TYR A 284 -4.81 -13.13 -5.10
N THR A 285 -5.86 -13.11 -5.91
CA THR A 285 -5.97 -13.89 -7.15
C THR A 285 -6.31 -12.95 -8.30
N THR A 286 -5.41 -12.82 -9.28
CA THR A 286 -5.64 -12.00 -10.48
C THR A 286 -6.62 -12.68 -11.42
N LEU A 287 -7.45 -11.89 -12.12
CA LEU A 287 -8.53 -12.41 -12.96
C LEU A 287 -8.21 -12.38 -14.46
N ARG A 288 -7.15 -11.65 -14.86
CA ARG A 288 -6.85 -11.41 -16.27
C ARG A 288 -5.39 -11.09 -16.57
N LYS A 289 -4.50 -11.26 -15.59
CA LYS A 289 -3.07 -11.01 -15.73
C LYS A 289 -2.41 -12.16 -16.49
N GLU A 290 -1.73 -11.83 -17.60
CA GLU A 290 -1.18 -12.82 -18.52
C GLU A 290 0.24 -13.26 -18.18
N GLY A 291 1.13 -12.30 -17.88
CA GLY A 291 2.57 -12.57 -17.77
C GLY A 291 2.91 -13.44 -16.57
N SER A 292 2.62 -12.95 -15.37
CA SER A 292 2.78 -13.64 -14.08
C SER A 292 1.44 -13.61 -13.34
N PRO A 293 0.48 -14.49 -13.63
CA PRO A 293 -0.78 -14.56 -12.90
C PRO A 293 -0.53 -14.92 -11.44
N LEU A 294 -1.28 -14.31 -10.52
CA LEU A 294 -1.28 -14.67 -9.11
C LEU A 294 -2.53 -15.48 -8.79
N ILE A 295 -2.35 -16.60 -8.11
CA ILE A 295 -3.44 -17.44 -7.58
C ILE A 295 -3.18 -17.65 -6.10
N ARG A 296 -4.07 -17.10 -5.25
CA ARG A 296 -3.97 -17.12 -3.79
C ARG A 296 -2.60 -16.69 -3.27
N TYR A 297 -2.10 -15.57 -3.80
CA TYR A 297 -0.82 -15.02 -3.37
C TYR A 297 -0.95 -14.38 -1.98
N ARG A 298 -0.18 -14.87 -1.03
CA ARG A 298 -0.10 -14.35 0.34
C ARG A 298 0.77 -13.11 0.38
N SER A 299 0.16 -11.93 0.51
CA SER A 299 0.89 -10.66 0.53
C SER A 299 1.61 -10.39 1.84
N ARG A 300 1.12 -10.96 2.93
CA ARG A 300 1.45 -10.67 4.32
C ARG A 300 0.91 -9.33 4.83
N ASP A 301 0.30 -8.51 3.98
CA ASP A 301 -0.33 -7.26 4.40
C ASP A 301 -1.63 -7.55 5.14
N LEU A 302 -1.86 -6.83 6.23
CA LEU A 302 -3.04 -6.96 7.10
C LEU A 302 -4.00 -5.80 6.88
N THR A 303 -5.27 -6.12 6.75
CA THR A 303 -6.36 -5.13 6.71
C THR A 303 -7.66 -5.75 7.22
N ARG A 304 -8.76 -5.01 7.14
CA ARG A 304 -10.12 -5.51 7.40
C ARG A 304 -11.06 -5.06 6.29
N ARG A 305 -12.08 -5.87 6.01
CA ARG A 305 -13.14 -5.49 5.07
C ARG A 305 -14.04 -4.42 5.69
N ILE A 306 -14.43 -3.46 4.87
CA ILE A 306 -15.43 -2.45 5.24
C ILE A 306 -16.72 -2.77 4.50
N SER A 307 -17.75 -3.12 5.27
CA SER A 307 -19.07 -3.46 4.75
C SER A 307 -19.94 -2.20 4.53
N GLY A 308 -21.02 -2.37 3.79
CA GLY A 308 -22.00 -1.32 3.50
C GLY A 308 -21.62 -0.42 2.32
N THR A 309 -22.55 0.48 1.98
CA THR A 309 -22.41 1.39 0.84
C THR A 309 -21.49 2.57 1.15
N CYS A 310 -20.71 3.00 0.17
CA CYS A 310 -19.93 4.24 0.28
C CYS A 310 -20.79 5.43 -0.16
N PRO A 311 -20.70 6.59 0.54
CA PRO A 311 -21.38 7.81 0.09
C PRO A 311 -20.98 8.30 -1.30
N CYS A 312 -19.84 7.85 -1.84
CA CYS A 312 -19.45 8.15 -3.22
C CYS A 312 -20.30 7.45 -4.29
N GLY A 313 -21.21 6.54 -3.89
CA GLY A 313 -22.10 5.81 -4.79
C GLY A 313 -21.47 4.59 -5.48
N SER A 314 -20.17 4.32 -5.29
CA SER A 314 -19.52 3.14 -5.86
C SER A 314 -19.92 1.87 -5.09
N ILE A 315 -20.26 0.81 -5.82
CA ILE A 315 -20.52 -0.53 -5.26
C ILE A 315 -19.25 -1.40 -5.17
N LEU A 316 -18.11 -0.89 -5.65
CA LEU A 316 -16.85 -1.61 -5.52
C LEU A 316 -16.53 -1.85 -4.05
N PRO A 317 -16.09 -3.06 -3.70
CA PRO A 317 -15.79 -3.41 -2.32
C PRO A 317 -14.65 -2.56 -1.77
N ARG A 318 -14.60 -2.44 -0.43
CA ARG A 318 -13.62 -1.62 0.27
C ARG A 318 -12.91 -2.41 1.35
N HIS A 319 -11.69 -2.00 1.60
CA HIS A 319 -10.93 -2.43 2.77
C HIS A 319 -10.41 -1.19 3.53
N ASP A 320 -10.06 -1.38 4.79
CA ASP A 320 -9.41 -0.36 5.60
C ASP A 320 -7.97 -0.10 5.10
N ARG A 321 -7.31 0.92 5.62
CA ARG A 321 -5.87 1.13 5.40
C ARG A 321 -5.11 -0.14 5.73
N ILE A 322 -3.92 -0.31 5.13
CA ILE A 322 -3.01 -1.39 5.49
C ILE A 322 -2.57 -1.19 6.95
N LEU A 323 -2.93 -2.11 7.83
CA LEU A 323 -2.67 -2.04 9.26
C LEU A 323 -1.25 -2.45 9.64
N GLY A 324 -0.57 -3.16 8.75
CA GLY A 324 0.78 -3.68 8.94
C GLY A 324 0.99 -4.95 8.15
N ARG A 325 2.02 -5.72 8.53
CA ARG A 325 2.32 -7.00 7.88
C ARG A 325 2.34 -8.12 8.93
N SER A 326 1.90 -9.31 8.55
CA SER A 326 1.93 -10.48 9.43
C SER A 326 3.36 -10.98 9.71
N ASP A 327 4.32 -10.65 8.81
CA ASP A 327 5.74 -10.99 8.95
C ASP A 327 6.60 -9.86 9.57
N ASP A 328 6.05 -8.68 9.83
CA ASP A 328 6.71 -7.60 10.58
C ASP A 328 6.43 -7.70 12.11
N MET A 329 5.71 -8.72 12.52
CA MET A 329 5.38 -8.99 13.91
C MET A 329 6.65 -9.26 14.73
N PHE A 330 6.71 -8.70 15.92
CA PHE A 330 7.71 -9.06 16.91
C PHE A 330 7.06 -9.49 18.22
N ILE A 331 7.77 -10.34 18.97
CA ILE A 331 7.27 -10.89 20.23
C ILE A 331 7.94 -10.18 21.39
N ILE A 332 7.14 -9.67 22.32
CA ILE A 332 7.61 -9.15 23.61
C ILE A 332 6.88 -9.88 24.73
N ARG A 333 7.64 -10.59 25.58
CA ARG A 333 7.09 -11.31 26.74
C ARG A 333 5.93 -12.26 26.38
N GLY A 334 6.03 -12.93 25.21
CA GLY A 334 5.04 -13.89 24.74
C GLY A 334 3.81 -13.26 24.05
N VAL A 335 3.79 -11.94 23.84
CA VAL A 335 2.73 -11.25 23.15
C VAL A 335 3.17 -10.87 21.73
N ASN A 336 2.37 -11.22 20.73
CA ASN A 336 2.57 -10.84 19.34
C ASN A 336 2.19 -9.38 19.15
N ILE A 337 3.14 -8.56 18.71
CA ILE A 337 2.95 -7.12 18.49
C ILE A 337 3.19 -6.79 17.01
N TYR A 338 2.21 -6.16 16.42
CA TYR A 338 2.32 -5.60 15.07
C TYR A 338 2.60 -4.09 15.18
N PRO A 339 3.62 -3.56 14.49
CA PRO A 339 3.96 -2.13 14.53
C PRO A 339 2.76 -1.22 14.24
N GLY A 340 1.85 -1.70 13.38
CA GLY A 340 0.61 -1.01 13.05
C GLY A 340 -0.30 -0.71 14.24
N HIS A 341 -0.37 -1.58 15.23
CA HIS A 341 -1.16 -1.33 16.43
C HIS A 341 -0.59 -0.17 17.27
N ILE A 342 0.75 -0.06 17.30
CA ILE A 342 1.41 1.07 17.97
C ILE A 342 1.11 2.38 17.24
N ASP A 343 1.16 2.36 15.90
CA ASP A 343 0.84 3.51 15.06
C ASP A 343 -0.60 4.00 15.27
N GLU A 344 -1.58 3.09 15.34
CA GLU A 344 -2.98 3.41 15.63
C GLU A 344 -3.14 4.07 17.01
N ILE A 345 -2.43 3.55 18.02
CA ILE A 345 -2.47 4.11 19.36
C ILE A 345 -1.86 5.52 19.36
N LEU A 346 -0.70 5.70 18.72
CA LEU A 346 -0.05 7.02 18.65
C LEU A 346 -0.90 8.04 17.90
N ALA A 347 -1.60 7.64 16.85
CA ALA A 347 -2.46 8.52 16.06
C ALA A 347 -3.61 9.15 16.87
N THR A 348 -4.00 8.53 18.00
CA THR A 348 -5.06 9.04 18.89
C THR A 348 -4.53 9.95 20.01
N GLN A 349 -3.22 10.14 20.12
CA GLN A 349 -2.62 10.90 21.21
C GLN A 349 -2.36 12.35 20.84
N GLU A 350 -2.72 13.26 21.75
CA GLU A 350 -2.41 14.69 21.61
C GLU A 350 -0.96 14.97 21.98
N GLY A 351 -0.33 15.93 21.29
CA GLY A 351 1.02 16.41 21.60
C GLY A 351 2.14 15.59 20.96
N VAL A 352 1.81 14.61 20.10
CA VAL A 352 2.78 13.84 19.34
C VAL A 352 2.82 14.25 17.87
N GLY A 353 4.02 14.21 17.28
CA GLY A 353 4.25 14.41 15.85
C GLY A 353 3.99 13.15 15.02
N SER A 354 4.31 13.23 13.74
CA SER A 354 4.08 12.16 12.77
C SER A 354 5.16 11.07 12.77
N GLU A 355 6.35 11.37 13.30
CA GLU A 355 7.48 10.45 13.27
C GLU A 355 7.70 9.75 14.59
N TYR A 356 7.95 8.43 14.49
CA TYR A 356 8.27 7.59 15.64
C TYR A 356 9.18 6.43 15.25
N GLN A 357 9.83 5.82 16.26
CA GLN A 357 10.66 4.62 16.13
C GLN A 357 10.38 3.66 17.30
N ILE A 358 10.38 2.37 17.02
CA ILE A 358 10.25 1.29 17.99
C ILE A 358 11.61 0.63 18.12
N HIS A 359 12.21 0.68 19.30
CA HIS A 359 13.48 0.05 19.61
C HIS A 359 13.25 -1.14 20.53
N LEU A 360 13.72 -2.31 20.11
CA LEU A 360 13.67 -3.55 20.88
C LEU A 360 15.09 -3.86 21.37
N ALA A 361 15.23 -4.17 22.63
CA ALA A 361 16.51 -4.51 23.24
C ALA A 361 16.34 -5.62 24.29
N ARG A 362 17.33 -6.49 24.41
CA ARG A 362 17.45 -7.44 25.53
C ARG A 362 18.44 -6.88 26.53
N LYS A 363 18.05 -6.79 27.79
CA LYS A 363 18.94 -6.32 28.85
C LYS A 363 19.64 -7.49 29.57
N ASP A 364 20.58 -7.17 30.45
CA ASP A 364 21.36 -8.13 31.19
C ASP A 364 20.52 -9.06 32.09
N ASP A 365 19.29 -8.66 32.41
CA ASP A 365 18.31 -9.48 33.12
C ASP A 365 17.62 -10.55 32.23
N GLY A 366 18.02 -10.65 30.98
CA GLY A 366 17.48 -11.58 29.99
C GLY A 366 16.09 -11.24 29.48
N LYS A 367 15.52 -10.09 29.86
CA LYS A 367 14.17 -9.66 29.43
C LYS A 367 14.22 -8.74 28.25
N ASP A 368 13.18 -8.87 27.42
CA ASP A 368 12.98 -7.98 26.28
C ASP A 368 12.29 -6.68 26.72
N TYR A 369 12.81 -5.57 26.23
CA TYR A 369 12.32 -4.21 26.45
C TYR A 369 11.97 -3.54 25.13
N MET A 370 10.90 -2.76 25.18
CA MET A 370 10.44 -1.95 24.05
C MET A 370 10.48 -0.48 24.44
N THR A 371 11.19 0.31 23.68
CA THR A 371 11.21 1.77 23.79
C THR A 371 10.62 2.38 22.52
N ILE A 372 9.64 3.25 22.67
CA ILE A 372 9.00 3.97 21.57
C ILE A 372 9.45 5.41 21.64
N ARG A 373 10.25 5.85 20.67
CA ARG A 373 10.67 7.23 20.52
C ARG A 373 9.67 7.94 19.62
N VAL A 374 9.06 9.01 20.10
CA VAL A 374 8.01 9.74 19.38
C VAL A 374 8.38 11.20 19.33
N GLU A 375 8.32 11.83 18.17
CA GLU A 375 8.51 13.27 18.06
C GLU A 375 7.38 14.03 18.74
N ARG A 376 7.74 15.14 19.39
CA ARG A 376 6.78 16.12 19.89
C ARG A 376 6.05 16.75 18.70
N ALA A 377 4.77 17.07 18.88
CA ALA A 377 4.03 17.84 17.87
C ALA A 377 4.69 19.21 17.67
N GLU A 378 4.62 19.72 16.46
CA GLU A 378 5.15 21.03 16.10
C GLU A 378 4.59 22.14 17.01
N GLY A 379 5.44 23.07 17.39
CA GLY A 379 5.07 24.19 18.26
C GLY A 379 4.84 23.84 19.74
N MET A 380 4.94 22.57 20.12
CA MET A 380 4.80 22.15 21.52
C MET A 380 6.13 22.24 22.27
N THR A 381 6.08 22.53 23.57
CA THR A 381 7.25 22.62 24.45
C THR A 381 7.47 21.35 25.25
N ALA A 382 8.72 21.13 25.73
CA ALA A 382 9.10 19.93 26.51
C ALA A 382 8.42 19.84 27.90
N GLU A 383 7.78 20.90 28.38
CA GLU A 383 7.14 20.93 29.69
C GLU A 383 6.12 19.81 29.94
N ASN A 384 5.45 19.37 28.88
CA ASN A 384 4.43 18.34 28.92
C ASN A 384 4.92 16.92 28.56
N ASP A 385 6.18 16.73 28.18
CA ASP A 385 6.69 15.47 27.65
C ASP A 385 6.44 14.29 28.59
N LYS A 386 6.73 14.45 29.87
CA LYS A 386 6.47 13.37 30.87
C LYS A 386 5.00 12.97 30.94
N ARG A 387 4.10 13.93 30.85
CA ARG A 387 2.66 13.68 30.88
C ARG A 387 2.19 13.00 29.58
N VAL A 388 2.68 13.43 28.43
CA VAL A 388 2.37 12.83 27.13
C VAL A 388 2.92 11.42 27.06
N ALA A 389 4.19 11.20 27.43
CA ALA A 389 4.80 9.87 27.48
C ALA A 389 3.99 8.90 28.36
N SER A 390 3.63 9.31 29.58
CA SER A 390 2.84 8.47 30.51
C SER A 390 1.44 8.13 29.98
N LYS A 391 0.79 9.06 29.26
CA LYS A 391 -0.49 8.78 28.57
C LYS A 391 -0.31 7.72 27.48
N ILE A 392 0.72 7.86 26.65
CA ILE A 392 1.03 6.90 25.58
C ILE A 392 1.38 5.54 26.17
N GLU A 393 2.23 5.47 27.20
CA GLU A 393 2.56 4.21 27.89
C GLU A 393 1.32 3.48 28.41
N SER A 394 0.39 4.24 28.99
CA SER A 394 -0.89 3.70 29.46
C SER A 394 -1.76 3.20 28.32
N ALA A 395 -1.83 3.94 27.20
CA ALA A 395 -2.57 3.55 26.01
C ALA A 395 -1.96 2.30 25.34
N ILE A 396 -0.64 2.23 25.24
CA ILE A 396 0.10 1.07 24.73
C ILE A 396 -0.19 -0.15 25.60
N LYS A 397 -0.04 -0.04 26.93
CA LYS A 397 -0.34 -1.15 27.85
C LYS A 397 -1.77 -1.64 27.75
N LYS A 398 -2.74 -0.73 27.55
CA LYS A 398 -4.14 -1.08 27.40
C LYS A 398 -4.43 -1.72 26.02
N GLY A 399 -3.82 -1.19 24.95
CA GLY A 399 -4.10 -1.61 23.58
C GLY A 399 -3.41 -2.90 23.17
N ILE A 400 -2.15 -3.10 23.57
CA ILE A 400 -1.35 -4.28 23.17
C ILE A 400 -0.93 -5.18 24.33
N LEU A 401 -1.42 -4.92 25.55
CA LEU A 401 -1.19 -5.71 26.77
C LEU A 401 0.29 -5.86 27.19
N VAL A 402 1.18 -5.06 26.61
CA VAL A 402 2.62 -5.03 26.93
C VAL A 402 3.02 -3.62 27.34
N SER A 403 3.85 -3.52 28.37
CA SER A 403 4.41 -2.25 28.79
C SER A 403 5.65 -1.93 27.96
N GLY A 404 5.70 -0.74 27.38
CA GLY A 404 6.87 -0.13 26.75
C GLY A 404 7.22 1.19 27.45
N THR A 405 8.45 1.65 27.29
CA THR A 405 8.87 2.99 27.68
C THR A 405 8.65 3.94 26.50
N VAL A 406 8.17 5.15 26.76
CA VAL A 406 7.99 6.18 25.73
C VAL A 406 8.94 7.34 25.98
N GLU A 407 9.69 7.71 24.96
CA GLU A 407 10.59 8.86 24.93
C GLU A 407 10.04 9.89 23.94
N ILE A 408 9.66 11.06 24.47
CA ILE A 408 9.30 12.18 23.61
C ILE A 408 10.60 12.89 23.21
N VAL A 409 10.83 13.00 21.92
CA VAL A 409 12.01 13.68 21.34
C VAL A 409 11.59 14.95 20.62
N ASP A 410 12.54 15.84 20.36
CA ASP A 410 12.27 17.12 19.71
C ASP A 410 11.71 16.93 18.29
N TYR A 411 10.83 17.83 17.88
CA TYR A 411 10.35 17.89 16.51
C TYR A 411 11.54 17.98 15.54
N HIS A 412 11.49 17.25 14.43
CA HIS A 412 12.60 17.10 13.46
C HIS A 412 13.85 16.38 13.99
N SER A 413 13.81 15.69 15.12
CA SER A 413 14.98 14.96 15.63
C SER A 413 15.08 13.54 15.06
N LEU A 414 13.98 12.94 14.58
CA LEU A 414 14.00 11.67 13.90
C LEU A 414 14.25 11.83 12.39
N PRO A 415 14.99 10.90 11.76
CA PRO A 415 15.37 11.04 10.36
C PRO A 415 14.15 11.04 9.43
N ARG A 416 14.14 11.97 8.49
CA ARG A 416 13.26 11.99 7.33
C ARG A 416 13.89 11.19 6.20
N THR A 417 13.08 10.52 5.39
CA THR A 417 13.59 9.71 4.28
C THR A 417 12.80 10.00 3.00
N GLU A 418 13.50 9.97 1.88
CA GLU A 418 12.91 10.04 0.53
C GLU A 418 12.32 8.69 0.08
N ARG A 419 12.54 7.65 0.89
CA ARG A 419 12.08 6.28 0.69
C ARG A 419 11.23 5.85 1.87
N LYS A 420 10.89 4.56 1.95
CA LYS A 420 10.16 3.98 3.08
C LYS A 420 10.92 4.19 4.40
N SER A 421 10.24 4.70 5.42
CA SER A 421 10.77 4.83 6.77
C SER A 421 10.90 3.47 7.45
N LYS A 422 12.06 3.21 8.05
CA LYS A 422 12.24 2.06 8.96
C LYS A 422 11.71 2.46 10.34
N ARG A 423 10.69 1.76 10.82
CA ARG A 423 10.05 2.06 12.13
C ARG A 423 10.53 1.15 13.25
N VAL A 424 10.95 -0.08 12.98
CA VAL A 424 11.36 -1.07 13.98
C VAL A 424 12.86 -1.29 13.91
N PHE A 425 13.50 -1.17 15.06
CA PHE A 425 14.93 -1.40 15.30
C PHE A 425 15.07 -2.50 16.36
N ASP A 426 15.24 -3.74 15.91
CA ASP A 426 15.44 -4.89 16.79
C ASP A 426 16.95 -5.08 17.06
N ASN A 427 17.35 -4.90 18.30
CA ASN A 427 18.73 -5.01 18.79
C ASN A 427 18.80 -6.06 19.91
N ARG A 428 18.01 -7.14 19.81
CA ARG A 428 17.93 -8.18 20.85
C ARG A 428 18.94 -9.32 20.69
N ASP A 429 19.75 -9.31 19.64
CA ASP A 429 20.79 -10.32 19.37
C ASP A 429 22.05 -10.10 20.20
#